data_7d5c23c0ed09191bae8e7d6092e39420
#
_entry.id   7d5c23c0ed09191bae8e7d6092e39420
#
_cell.length_a   1.000
_cell.length_b   1.000
_cell.length_c   1.000
_cell.angle_alpha   90.00
_cell.angle_beta   90.00
_cell.angle_gamma   90.00
#
_symmetry.space_group_name_H-M   'P 1'
#
loop_
_entity.id
_entity.type
_entity.pdbx_description
1 polymer ?
#
loop_
_entity_poly.entity_id
_entity_poly.type
_entity_poly.pdbx_seq_one_letter_code
_entity_poly.pdbx_strand_id
1 'polypeptide(L)'
;PDYQAALREFARVLRPDGCLLLTAPFLFEAPHTLIRARLQADGSIQHLEPPVYHGDPINGEGVLCFQEFGWDLCDAMRTAGFRHVEVISAWAPNFGYYGSFQVFFIARR
;
A
#
# COMPACT_ATOMS: atom_id res chain seq x y z
N PRO A 1 -4.94 -8.57 -6.55
CA PRO A 1 -5.56 -7.28 -6.83
C PRO A 1 -4.60 -6.38 -7.61
N ASP A 2 -5.15 -5.61 -8.56
CA ASP A 2 -4.37 -4.68 -9.39
C ASP A 2 -4.25 -3.32 -8.66
N TYR A 3 -3.18 -3.17 -7.87
CA TYR A 3 -2.94 -1.91 -7.15
C TYR A 3 -2.60 -0.75 -8.09
N GLN A 4 -2.03 -1.03 -9.26
CA GLN A 4 -1.72 0.02 -10.24
C GLN A 4 -3.01 0.61 -10.84
N ALA A 5 -4.02 -0.23 -11.10
CA ALA A 5 -5.34 0.25 -11.50
C ALA A 5 -5.97 1.10 -10.38
N ALA A 6 -5.86 0.68 -9.13
CA ALA A 6 -6.36 1.45 -7.99
C ALA A 6 -5.67 2.82 -7.88
N LEU A 7 -4.34 2.89 -8.05
CA LEU A 7 -3.61 4.16 -8.04
C LEU A 7 -4.07 5.10 -9.18
N ARG A 8 -4.30 4.56 -10.40
CA ARG A 8 -4.85 5.36 -11.52
C ARG A 8 -6.23 5.91 -11.18
N GLU A 9 -7.10 5.09 -10.55
CA GLU A 9 -8.43 5.55 -10.15
C GLU A 9 -8.37 6.62 -9.04
N PHE A 10 -7.48 6.48 -8.06
CA PHE A 10 -7.26 7.54 -7.08
C PHE A 10 -6.83 8.84 -7.73
N ALA A 11 -5.87 8.79 -8.67
CA ALA A 11 -5.47 9.98 -9.42
C ALA A 11 -6.62 10.55 -10.25
N ARG A 12 -7.46 9.70 -10.87
CA ARG A 12 -8.58 10.12 -11.70
C ARG A 12 -9.64 10.89 -10.91
N VAL A 13 -10.01 10.39 -9.72
CA VAL A 13 -11.12 10.98 -8.93
C VAL A 13 -10.71 12.21 -8.11
N LEU A 14 -9.42 12.38 -7.85
CA LEU A 14 -8.94 13.57 -7.16
C LEU A 14 -9.04 14.80 -8.08
N ARG A 15 -9.49 15.91 -7.52
CA ARG A 15 -9.40 17.22 -8.18
C ARG A 15 -7.93 17.62 -8.40
N PRO A 16 -7.63 18.56 -9.32
CA PRO A 16 -6.30 19.17 -9.41
C PRO A 16 -5.82 19.64 -8.03
N ASP A 17 -4.56 19.42 -7.72
CA ASP A 17 -3.94 19.68 -6.41
C ASP A 17 -4.54 18.89 -5.24
N GLY A 18 -5.39 17.89 -5.53
CA GLY A 18 -5.89 16.95 -4.54
C GLY A 18 -4.78 16.07 -3.97
N CYS A 19 -4.98 15.61 -2.74
CA CYS A 19 -3.99 14.83 -1.99
C CYS A 19 -4.54 13.44 -1.68
N LEU A 20 -3.73 12.41 -1.93
CA LEU A 20 -3.92 11.05 -1.45
C LEU A 20 -3.03 10.85 -0.22
N LEU A 21 -3.61 10.40 0.89
CA LEU A 21 -2.90 9.83 2.02
C LEU A 21 -3.12 8.32 1.99
N LEU A 22 -2.03 7.58 1.86
CA LEU A 22 -2.07 6.11 1.75
C LEU A 22 -1.19 5.47 2.81
N THR A 23 -1.70 4.39 3.42
CA THR A 23 -0.91 3.42 4.18
C THR A 23 -1.04 2.06 3.51
N ALA A 24 0.03 1.29 3.54
CA ALA A 24 0.07 -0.05 2.94
C ALA A 24 1.12 -0.91 3.66
N PRO A 25 1.05 -2.24 3.57
CA PRO A 25 2.15 -3.09 3.98
C PRO A 25 3.41 -2.70 3.21
N PHE A 26 4.40 -2.12 3.92
CA PHE A 26 5.58 -1.53 3.30
C PHE A 26 6.85 -2.11 3.91
N LEU A 27 7.73 -2.59 3.06
CA LEU A 27 9.05 -3.10 3.41
C LEU A 27 10.09 -2.01 3.18
N PHE A 28 10.53 -1.38 4.26
CA PHE A 28 11.44 -0.23 4.22
C PHE A 28 12.78 -0.55 3.54
N GLU A 29 13.25 -1.79 3.64
CA GLU A 29 14.53 -2.23 3.08
C GLU A 29 14.40 -2.79 1.65
N ALA A 30 13.17 -2.93 1.12
CA ALA A 30 12.94 -3.53 -0.18
C ALA A 30 12.85 -2.45 -1.28
N PRO A 31 13.73 -2.48 -2.30
CA PRO A 31 13.61 -1.57 -3.45
C PRO A 31 12.38 -1.88 -4.31
N HIS A 32 11.92 -3.15 -4.32
CA HIS A 32 10.82 -3.61 -5.15
C HIS A 32 9.73 -4.27 -4.32
N THR A 33 8.50 -4.11 -4.79
CA THR A 33 7.30 -4.74 -4.23
C THR A 33 7.39 -6.27 -4.33
N LEU A 34 7.19 -6.96 -3.22
CA LEU A 34 7.09 -8.41 -3.16
C LEU A 34 5.64 -8.84 -3.41
N ILE A 35 5.41 -9.58 -4.49
CA ILE A 35 4.10 -10.17 -4.79
C ILE A 35 3.98 -11.51 -4.10
N ARG A 36 3.11 -11.62 -3.09
CA ARG A 36 2.91 -12.84 -2.29
C ARG A 36 1.84 -13.77 -2.86
N ALA A 37 0.82 -13.19 -3.50
CA ALA A 37 -0.26 -13.96 -4.08
C ALA A 37 -0.86 -13.26 -5.32
N ARG A 38 -1.46 -14.05 -6.19
CA ARG A 38 -2.19 -13.58 -7.38
C ARG A 38 -3.59 -14.14 -7.41
N LEU A 39 -4.54 -13.31 -7.77
CA LEU A 39 -5.90 -13.75 -8.10
C LEU A 39 -5.91 -14.25 -9.54
N GLN A 40 -6.32 -15.49 -9.74
CA GLN A 40 -6.45 -16.11 -11.06
C GLN A 40 -7.79 -15.74 -11.73
N ALA A 41 -7.89 -15.96 -13.03
CA ALA A 41 -9.09 -15.63 -13.78
C ALA A 41 -10.34 -16.44 -13.34
N ASP A 42 -10.14 -17.63 -12.76
CA ASP A 42 -11.19 -18.49 -12.22
C ASP A 42 -11.59 -18.11 -10.77
N GLY A 43 -10.99 -17.05 -10.21
CA GLY A 43 -11.23 -16.60 -8.84
C GLY A 43 -10.37 -17.32 -7.78
N SER A 44 -9.57 -18.32 -8.15
CA SER A 44 -8.66 -18.97 -7.22
C SER A 44 -7.46 -18.06 -6.85
N ILE A 45 -6.83 -18.35 -5.72
CA ILE A 45 -5.65 -17.61 -5.26
C ILE A 45 -4.41 -18.50 -5.43
N GLN A 46 -3.47 -18.02 -6.21
CA GLN A 46 -2.15 -18.60 -6.33
C GLN A 46 -1.20 -17.95 -5.33
N HIS A 47 -0.73 -18.70 -4.36
CA HIS A 47 0.33 -18.25 -3.44
C HIS A 47 1.70 -18.40 -4.12
N LEU A 48 2.47 -17.32 -4.14
CA LEU A 48 3.84 -17.27 -4.65
C LEU A 48 4.85 -17.33 -3.50
N GLU A 49 4.40 -16.86 -2.31
CA GLU A 49 5.13 -16.85 -1.05
C GLU A 49 4.24 -17.46 0.04
N PRO A 50 4.79 -17.90 1.18
CA PRO A 50 4.00 -18.32 2.32
C PRO A 50 2.95 -17.26 2.67
N PRO A 51 1.66 -17.64 2.85
CA PRO A 51 0.59 -16.68 3.07
C PRO A 51 0.80 -15.90 4.37
N VAL A 52 0.58 -14.59 4.30
CA VAL A 52 0.57 -13.67 5.44
C VAL A 52 -0.81 -13.04 5.52
N TYR A 53 -1.36 -12.99 6.73
CA TYR A 53 -2.66 -12.39 6.99
C TYR A 53 -2.51 -11.21 7.94
N HIS A 54 -3.16 -10.10 7.60
CA HIS A 54 -3.32 -8.97 8.51
C HIS A 54 -4.57 -9.20 9.37
N GLY A 55 -4.52 -8.74 10.62
CA GLY A 55 -5.66 -8.91 11.54
C GLY A 55 -6.93 -8.26 10.99
N ASP A 56 -8.04 -8.98 11.09
CA ASP A 56 -9.38 -8.45 10.81
C ASP A 56 -10.16 -8.49 12.13
N PRO A 57 -10.50 -7.33 12.72
CA PRO A 57 -11.24 -7.28 13.98
C PRO A 57 -12.69 -7.75 13.85
N ILE A 58 -13.20 -7.94 12.62
CA ILE A 58 -14.61 -8.30 12.38
C ILE A 58 -14.79 -9.81 12.39
N ASN A 59 -14.00 -10.55 11.62
CA ASN A 59 -14.19 -12.01 11.46
C ASN A 59 -13.09 -12.87 12.08
N GLY A 60 -11.98 -12.27 12.52
CA GLY A 60 -10.88 -12.98 13.18
C GLY A 60 -10.01 -13.87 12.27
N GLU A 61 -10.37 -14.04 11.00
CA GLU A 61 -9.62 -14.85 10.04
C GLU A 61 -8.46 -14.11 9.39
N GLY A 62 -8.52 -12.78 9.41
CA GLY A 62 -7.55 -11.90 8.81
C GLY A 62 -7.78 -11.68 7.31
N VAL A 63 -7.09 -10.70 6.77
CA VAL A 63 -7.11 -10.35 5.35
C VAL A 63 -5.78 -10.77 4.72
N LEU A 64 -5.85 -11.57 3.64
CA LEU A 64 -4.66 -12.03 2.93
C LEU A 64 -3.87 -10.86 2.36
N CYS A 65 -2.58 -10.82 2.68
CA CYS A 65 -1.63 -9.89 2.09
C CYS A 65 -1.22 -10.38 0.70
N PHE A 66 -1.70 -9.72 -0.35
CA PHE A 66 -1.34 -10.05 -1.74
C PHE A 66 0.02 -9.53 -2.13
N GLN A 67 0.44 -8.39 -1.57
CA GLN A 67 1.75 -7.79 -1.81
C GLN A 67 2.24 -6.99 -0.61
N GLU A 68 3.54 -6.95 -0.43
CA GLU A 68 4.24 -6.04 0.45
C GLU A 68 5.02 -5.06 -0.41
N PHE A 69 4.71 -3.77 -0.27
CA PHE A 69 5.26 -2.75 -1.15
C PHE A 69 6.71 -2.41 -0.81
N GLY A 70 7.51 -2.23 -1.86
CA GLY A 70 8.82 -1.62 -1.80
C GLY A 70 8.79 -0.15 -2.24
N TRP A 71 9.98 0.43 -2.41
CA TRP A 71 10.13 1.83 -2.83
C TRP A 71 9.62 2.11 -4.24
N ASP A 72 9.51 1.09 -5.09
CA ASP A 72 8.89 1.16 -6.43
C ASP A 72 7.40 1.56 -6.39
N LEU A 73 6.75 1.51 -5.21
CA LEU A 73 5.40 2.08 -5.03
C LEU A 73 5.39 3.59 -5.34
N CYS A 74 6.45 4.33 -4.99
CA CYS A 74 6.55 5.75 -5.32
C CYS A 74 6.58 5.99 -6.84
N ASP A 75 7.25 5.12 -7.59
CA ASP A 75 7.29 5.21 -9.05
C ASP A 75 5.95 4.81 -9.68
N ALA A 76 5.29 3.80 -9.11
CA ALA A 76 3.93 3.43 -9.51
C ALA A 76 2.94 4.59 -9.30
N MET A 77 3.04 5.33 -8.19
CA MET A 77 2.23 6.53 -7.94
C MET A 77 2.50 7.62 -8.97
N ARG A 78 3.78 7.91 -9.28
CA ARG A 78 4.14 8.90 -10.32
C ARG A 78 3.59 8.49 -11.68
N THR A 79 3.73 7.22 -12.04
CA THR A 79 3.18 6.65 -13.29
C THR A 79 1.66 6.74 -13.35
N ALA A 80 0.98 6.64 -12.21
CA ALA A 80 -0.47 6.78 -12.12
C ALA A 80 -0.98 8.23 -12.29
N GLY A 81 -0.08 9.22 -12.26
CA GLY A 81 -0.42 10.63 -12.50
C GLY A 81 -0.26 11.56 -11.30
N PHE A 82 0.37 11.10 -10.22
CA PHE A 82 0.74 11.97 -9.10
C PHE A 82 2.05 12.70 -9.39
N ARG A 83 2.03 14.03 -9.37
CA ARG A 83 3.20 14.86 -9.68
C ARG A 83 4.22 14.92 -8.54
N HIS A 84 3.72 14.79 -7.31
CA HIS A 84 4.54 14.85 -6.11
C HIS A 84 4.21 13.68 -5.20
N VAL A 85 5.23 12.94 -4.77
CA VAL A 85 5.10 11.79 -3.87
C VAL A 85 6.11 11.93 -2.75
N GLU A 86 5.62 11.97 -1.52
CA GLU A 86 6.41 12.00 -0.29
C GLU A 86 6.16 10.74 0.53
N VAL A 87 7.18 10.27 1.22
CA VAL A 87 7.08 9.20 2.21
C VAL A 87 7.43 9.80 3.57
N ILE A 88 6.50 9.69 4.51
CA ILE A 88 6.67 10.20 5.86
C ILE A 88 6.70 9.02 6.82
N SER A 89 7.72 8.98 7.66
CA SER A 89 7.77 8.09 8.81
C SER A 89 7.39 8.88 10.06
N ALA A 90 6.39 8.42 10.78
CA ALA A 90 5.89 9.07 11.98
C ALA A 90 6.00 8.16 13.21
N TRP A 91 6.45 8.73 14.29
CA TRP A 91 6.43 8.13 15.62
C TRP A 91 6.14 9.23 16.63
N ALA A 92 5.06 9.08 17.40
CA ALA A 92 4.56 10.18 18.22
C ALA A 92 4.03 9.69 19.58
N PRO A 93 4.92 9.33 20.50
CA PRO A 93 4.54 8.79 21.82
C PRO A 93 3.71 9.77 22.64
N ASN A 94 3.88 11.08 22.45
CA ASN A 94 3.09 12.11 23.12
C ASN A 94 1.60 12.08 22.74
N PHE A 95 1.27 11.41 21.63
CA PHE A 95 -0.11 11.19 21.17
C PHE A 95 -0.56 9.72 21.36
N GLY A 96 0.17 8.94 22.17
CA GLY A 96 -0.16 7.53 22.43
C GLY A 96 0.31 6.54 21.38
N TYR A 97 1.11 6.94 20.39
CA TYR A 97 1.70 6.06 19.39
C TYR A 97 2.99 5.42 19.95
N TYR A 98 2.85 4.26 20.59
CA TYR A 98 3.95 3.55 21.26
C TYR A 98 4.54 2.40 20.42
N GLY A 99 3.95 2.08 19.27
CA GLY A 99 4.42 1.04 18.36
C GLY A 99 5.66 1.45 17.56
N SER A 100 5.94 0.68 16.52
CA SER A 100 6.97 1.01 15.53
C SER A 100 6.55 2.22 14.69
N PHE A 101 7.51 2.74 13.90
CA PHE A 101 7.22 3.81 12.94
C PHE A 101 6.04 3.46 12.04
N GLN A 102 5.17 4.44 11.84
CA GLN A 102 4.10 4.38 10.86
C GLN A 102 4.55 5.08 9.59
N VAL A 103 4.45 4.38 8.46
CA VAL A 103 4.82 4.94 7.15
C VAL A 103 3.57 5.41 6.42
N PHE A 104 3.61 6.64 5.96
CA PHE A 104 2.54 7.26 5.18
C PHE A 104 3.10 7.70 3.83
N PHE A 105 2.35 7.43 2.77
CA PHE A 105 2.59 7.96 1.44
C PHE A 105 1.64 9.13 1.23
N ILE A 106 2.19 10.29 0.89
CA ILE A 106 1.42 11.49 0.53
C ILE A 106 1.69 11.76 -0.93
N ALA A 107 0.64 11.70 -1.75
CA ALA A 107 0.75 11.93 -3.18
C ALA A 107 -0.21 13.02 -3.64
N ARG A 108 0.29 13.99 -4.43
CA ARG A 108 -0.49 15.11 -4.98
C ARG A 108 -0.64 14.96 -6.50
N ARG A 109 -1.88 15.18 -6.93
CA ARG A 109 -2.21 15.18 -8.35
C ARG A 109 -1.71 16.43 -9.06
#